data_c274f205c90ca818c71523d08ed288f1
#
_entry.id   c274f205c90ca818c71523d08ed288f1
#
_cell.length_a   1.000
_cell.length_b   1.000
_cell.length_c   1.000
_cell.angle_alpha   90.00
_cell.angle_beta   90.00
_cell.angle_gamma   90.00
#
_symmetry.space_group_name_H-M   'P 1'
#
loop_
_entity.id
_entity.type
_entity.pdbx_description
1 polymer ?
#
loop_
_entity_poly.entity_id
_entity_poly.type
_entity_poly.pdbx_seq_one_letter_code
_entity_poly.pdbx_strand_id
1 'polypeptide(L)'
;KEVEYRDDKYPTTTVKGVKYAVTKSAAKGGTAEAVKVTGKGKKITIAATVKIDGVTFKVTSIKKNAAKKNKNMTSVVIGKNVTSIGANSFANSKKLANVTFKGTKSVKVGSKAFKGTSAKMKVVIPKKMSKKTRNTLKKNLKKAGISKKTVYKKK
;
A
#
# COMPACT_ATOMS: atom_id res chain seq x y z
N LYS A 1 -29.38 -2.25 -1.23
CA LYS A 1 -29.36 -1.05 -0.39
C LYS A 1 -27.94 -0.52 -0.29
N GLU A 2 -27.76 0.72 -0.58
CA GLU A 2 -26.45 1.35 -0.55
C GLU A 2 -25.98 1.60 0.88
N VAL A 3 -24.73 1.25 1.15
CA VAL A 3 -24.12 1.49 2.45
C VAL A 3 -23.64 2.94 2.51
N GLU A 4 -23.95 3.62 3.60
CA GLU A 4 -23.50 4.98 3.84
C GLU A 4 -22.05 4.96 4.34
N TYR A 5 -21.17 5.69 3.67
CA TYR A 5 -19.73 5.68 3.97
C TYR A 5 -19.33 6.87 4.85
N ARG A 6 -19.22 6.61 6.15
CA ARG A 6 -18.69 7.55 7.14
C ARG A 6 -17.51 6.89 7.84
N ASP A 7 -16.58 7.68 8.33
CA ASP A 7 -15.33 7.18 8.91
C ASP A 7 -15.54 6.15 10.03
N ASP A 8 -16.55 6.33 10.85
CA ASP A 8 -16.87 5.46 11.99
C ASP A 8 -17.84 4.32 11.66
N LYS A 9 -18.40 4.31 10.46
CA LYS A 9 -19.46 3.37 10.06
C LYS A 9 -19.14 2.52 8.84
N TYR A 10 -17.95 2.65 8.29
CA TYR A 10 -17.56 1.84 7.14
C TYR A 10 -17.44 0.38 7.56
N PRO A 11 -18.00 -0.55 6.78
CA PRO A 11 -17.70 -1.95 6.99
C PRO A 11 -16.20 -2.17 6.89
N THR A 12 -15.67 -2.93 7.85
CA THR A 12 -14.24 -3.23 7.90
C THR A 12 -14.02 -4.73 8.01
N THR A 13 -12.83 -5.17 7.64
CA THR A 13 -12.36 -6.52 7.90
C THR A 13 -10.85 -6.50 8.11
N THR A 14 -10.35 -7.49 8.83
CA THR A 14 -8.91 -7.65 9.02
C THR A 14 -8.49 -8.98 8.42
N VAL A 15 -7.54 -8.96 7.51
CA VAL A 15 -7.00 -10.14 6.85
C VAL A 15 -5.48 -10.12 6.98
N LYS A 16 -4.94 -11.16 7.57
CA LYS A 16 -3.47 -11.35 7.73
C LYS A 16 -2.77 -10.10 8.25
N GLY A 17 -3.34 -9.50 9.29
CA GLY A 17 -2.73 -8.35 9.96
C GLY A 17 -2.92 -7.01 9.26
N VAL A 18 -3.80 -6.92 8.26
CA VAL A 18 -4.14 -5.67 7.60
C VAL A 18 -5.63 -5.42 7.74
N LYS A 19 -5.99 -4.27 8.28
CA LYS A 19 -7.38 -3.83 8.40
C LYS A 19 -7.77 -3.05 7.16
N TYR A 20 -8.91 -3.42 6.56
CA TYR A 20 -9.47 -2.77 5.37
C TYR A 20 -10.82 -2.16 5.67
N ALA A 21 -11.12 -1.04 5.04
CA ALA A 21 -12.44 -0.40 5.12
C ALA A 21 -12.94 -0.10 3.72
N VAL A 22 -14.24 -0.24 3.52
CA VAL A 22 -14.88 0.09 2.23
C VAL A 22 -14.79 1.59 2.01
N THR A 23 -14.43 2.01 0.79
CA THR A 23 -14.38 3.42 0.40
C THR A 23 -15.44 3.76 -0.63
N LYS A 24 -15.84 2.80 -1.46
CA LYS A 24 -16.97 2.94 -2.38
C LYS A 24 -17.80 1.67 -2.37
N SER A 25 -19.13 1.83 -2.37
CA SER A 25 -20.05 0.70 -2.39
C SER A 25 -19.89 -0.15 -3.65
N ALA A 26 -20.38 -1.38 -3.62
CA ALA A 26 -20.39 -2.27 -4.78
C ALA A 26 -21.09 -1.60 -5.98
N ALA A 27 -22.17 -0.86 -5.74
CA ALA A 27 -22.91 -0.12 -6.78
C ALA A 27 -22.05 0.99 -7.43
N LYS A 28 -21.05 1.51 -6.71
CA LYS A 28 -20.16 2.58 -7.19
C LYS A 28 -18.78 2.07 -7.60
N GLY A 29 -18.66 0.79 -7.85
CA GLY A 29 -17.40 0.20 -8.30
C GLY A 29 -16.62 -0.61 -7.27
N GLY A 30 -17.09 -0.64 -6.02
CA GLY A 30 -16.56 -1.53 -4.98
C GLY A 30 -15.08 -1.37 -4.66
N THR A 31 -14.69 -0.30 -3.96
CA THR A 31 -13.30 -0.09 -3.55
C THR A 31 -13.14 -0.11 -2.04
N ALA A 32 -11.94 -0.45 -1.60
CA ALA A 32 -11.56 -0.47 -0.19
C ALA A 32 -10.18 0.16 -0.02
N GLU A 33 -9.88 0.51 1.22
CA GLU A 33 -8.60 1.08 1.61
C GLU A 33 -7.97 0.23 2.71
N ALA A 34 -6.65 0.01 2.63
CA ALA A 34 -5.89 -0.57 3.72
C ALA A 34 -5.68 0.53 4.76
N VAL A 35 -6.41 0.48 5.86
CA VAL A 35 -6.43 1.56 6.85
C VAL A 35 -5.38 1.42 7.94
N LYS A 36 -4.99 0.18 8.25
CA LYS A 36 -3.98 -0.04 9.28
C LYS A 36 -3.34 -1.42 9.15
N VAL A 37 -2.03 -1.47 9.34
CA VAL A 37 -1.30 -2.73 9.48
C VAL A 37 -1.22 -3.03 10.98
N THR A 38 -1.98 -4.03 11.42
CA THR A 38 -2.06 -4.44 12.83
C THR A 38 -1.19 -5.67 13.12
N GLY A 39 -0.76 -6.36 12.07
CA GLY A 39 0.02 -7.58 12.22
C GLY A 39 1.46 -7.32 12.66
N LYS A 40 2.01 -8.29 13.38
CA LYS A 40 3.40 -8.25 13.84
C LYS A 40 4.32 -9.10 12.96
N GLY A 41 3.82 -9.57 11.83
CA GLY A 41 4.61 -10.37 10.90
C GLY A 41 5.69 -9.57 10.19
N LYS A 42 6.71 -10.27 9.73
CA LYS A 42 7.80 -9.65 8.95
C LYS A 42 7.40 -9.35 7.52
N LYS A 43 6.51 -10.16 6.96
CA LYS A 43 5.96 -10.00 5.61
C LYS A 43 4.53 -9.53 5.70
N ILE A 44 4.24 -8.39 5.08
CA ILE A 44 2.88 -7.84 5.03
C ILE A 44 2.45 -7.78 3.56
N THR A 45 1.24 -8.24 3.27
CA THR A 45 0.65 -8.14 1.94
C THR A 45 -0.56 -7.23 1.98
N ILE A 46 -0.52 -6.17 1.19
CA ILE A 46 -1.70 -5.36 0.92
C ILE A 46 -2.39 -6.02 -0.27
N ALA A 47 -3.54 -6.62 -0.02
CA ALA A 47 -4.22 -7.46 -1.00
C ALA A 47 -4.70 -6.66 -2.22
N ALA A 48 -4.83 -7.33 -3.37
CA ALA A 48 -5.43 -6.72 -4.56
C ALA A 48 -6.93 -6.51 -4.36
N THR A 49 -7.58 -7.47 -3.72
CA THR A 49 -9.01 -7.43 -3.39
C THR A 49 -9.21 -7.94 -1.98
N VAL A 50 -10.33 -7.57 -1.40
CA VAL A 50 -10.71 -8.05 -0.07
C VAL A 50 -12.22 -8.28 -0.04
N LYS A 51 -12.65 -9.33 0.70
CA LYS A 51 -14.07 -9.60 0.91
C LYS A 51 -14.51 -8.98 2.23
N ILE A 52 -15.52 -8.15 2.17
CA ILE A 52 -16.11 -7.51 3.34
C ILE A 52 -17.60 -7.75 3.28
N ASP A 53 -18.17 -8.39 4.31
CA ASP A 53 -19.60 -8.77 4.36
C ASP A 53 -20.03 -9.53 3.10
N GLY A 54 -19.20 -10.45 2.62
CA GLY A 54 -19.50 -11.29 1.46
C GLY A 54 -19.33 -10.62 0.10
N VAL A 55 -18.95 -9.34 0.07
CA VAL A 55 -18.75 -8.59 -1.18
C VAL A 55 -17.27 -8.33 -1.42
N THR A 56 -16.83 -8.51 -2.68
CA THR A 56 -15.45 -8.30 -3.07
C THR A 56 -15.20 -6.83 -3.44
N PHE A 57 -14.19 -6.24 -2.83
CA PHE A 57 -13.78 -4.85 -3.09
C PHE A 57 -12.35 -4.82 -3.59
N LYS A 58 -12.06 -3.94 -4.55
CA LYS A 58 -10.68 -3.69 -5.00
C LYS A 58 -9.99 -2.78 -3.98
N VAL A 59 -8.81 -3.18 -3.53
CA VAL A 59 -8.02 -2.35 -2.61
C VAL A 59 -7.22 -1.36 -3.44
N THR A 60 -7.64 -0.10 -3.41
CA THR A 60 -7.08 0.94 -4.29
C THR A 60 -6.16 1.93 -3.59
N SER A 61 -6.17 1.94 -2.26
CA SER A 61 -5.34 2.89 -1.51
C SER A 61 -4.85 2.32 -0.19
N ILE A 62 -3.77 2.94 0.29
CA ILE A 62 -3.24 2.72 1.64
C ILE A 62 -3.39 4.04 2.38
N LYS A 63 -4.04 4.00 3.54
CA LYS A 63 -4.33 5.20 4.32
C LYS A 63 -3.05 5.82 4.89
N LYS A 64 -3.07 7.14 5.09
CA LYS A 64 -1.99 7.83 5.79
C LYS A 64 -1.72 7.16 7.14
N ASN A 65 -0.46 7.06 7.51
CA ASN A 65 -0.01 6.46 8.77
C ASN A 65 -0.30 4.95 8.94
N ALA A 66 -0.79 4.25 7.92
CA ALA A 66 -1.28 2.86 8.04
C ALA A 66 -0.26 1.90 8.65
N ALA A 67 1.02 2.02 8.32
CA ALA A 67 2.09 1.18 8.87
C ALA A 67 3.24 2.02 9.42
N LYS A 68 2.92 3.20 9.93
CA LYS A 68 3.93 4.09 10.53
C LYS A 68 4.56 3.44 11.75
N LYS A 69 5.90 3.49 11.82
CA LYS A 69 6.68 2.97 12.96
C LYS A 69 6.46 1.47 13.22
N ASN A 70 6.19 0.70 12.18
CA ASN A 70 6.09 -0.75 12.32
C ASN A 70 7.49 -1.33 12.56
N LYS A 71 7.68 -1.96 13.71
CA LYS A 71 9.00 -2.45 14.16
C LYS A 71 9.34 -3.84 13.64
N ASN A 72 8.37 -4.56 13.08
CA ASN A 72 8.54 -5.96 12.71
C ASN A 72 8.64 -6.19 11.21
N MET A 73 7.96 -5.36 10.44
CA MET A 73 7.83 -5.51 8.99
C MET A 73 9.17 -5.31 8.28
N THR A 74 9.61 -6.34 7.54
CA THR A 74 10.81 -6.27 6.70
C THR A 74 10.48 -6.20 5.23
N SER A 75 9.29 -6.66 4.84
CA SER A 75 8.84 -6.60 3.44
C SER A 75 7.34 -6.34 3.36
N VAL A 76 6.96 -5.63 2.31
CA VAL A 76 5.55 -5.39 1.99
C VAL A 76 5.31 -5.63 0.51
N VAL A 77 4.20 -6.31 0.22
CA VAL A 77 3.70 -6.50 -1.15
C VAL A 77 2.53 -5.56 -1.33
N ILE A 78 2.61 -4.72 -2.36
CA ILE A 78 1.56 -3.77 -2.71
C ILE A 78 0.72 -4.38 -3.84
N GLY A 79 -0.53 -4.69 -3.54
CA GLY A 79 -1.45 -5.36 -4.48
C GLY A 79 -1.67 -4.55 -5.76
N LYS A 80 -2.02 -5.24 -6.84
CA LYS A 80 -2.09 -4.67 -8.20
C LYS A 80 -3.08 -3.53 -8.39
N ASN A 81 -4.10 -3.41 -7.52
CA ASN A 81 -5.12 -2.38 -7.66
C ASN A 81 -4.80 -1.10 -6.87
N VAL A 82 -3.72 -1.10 -6.08
CA VAL A 82 -3.31 0.07 -5.30
C VAL A 82 -2.72 1.12 -6.22
N THR A 83 -3.33 2.30 -6.24
CA THR A 83 -2.87 3.45 -7.04
C THR A 83 -2.53 4.67 -6.18
N SER A 84 -2.71 4.56 -4.85
CA SER A 84 -2.42 5.66 -3.94
C SER A 84 -1.90 5.14 -2.60
N ILE A 85 -0.78 5.69 -2.17
CA ILE A 85 -0.16 5.40 -0.87
C ILE A 85 -0.18 6.71 -0.08
N GLY A 86 -0.83 6.69 1.07
CA GLY A 86 -1.01 7.89 1.90
C GLY A 86 0.28 8.38 2.55
N ALA A 87 0.25 9.65 2.99
CA ALA A 87 1.38 10.28 3.68
C ALA A 87 1.78 9.47 4.92
N ASN A 88 3.07 9.36 5.17
CA ASN A 88 3.64 8.67 6.33
C ASN A 88 3.25 7.19 6.47
N SER A 89 2.70 6.57 5.44
CA SER A 89 2.17 5.19 5.54
C SER A 89 3.18 4.19 6.09
N PHE A 90 4.44 4.29 5.68
CA PHE A 90 5.52 3.40 6.12
C PHE A 90 6.63 4.16 6.83
N ALA A 91 6.37 5.42 7.20
CA ALA A 91 7.40 6.26 7.81
C ALA A 91 7.94 5.63 9.10
N ASN A 92 9.26 5.64 9.22
CA ASN A 92 9.98 5.13 10.40
C ASN A 92 9.76 3.64 10.69
N SER A 93 9.33 2.88 9.68
CA SER A 93 9.37 1.41 9.71
C SER A 93 10.80 1.00 9.32
N LYS A 94 11.69 1.05 10.31
CA LYS A 94 13.15 1.02 10.08
C LYS A 94 13.67 -0.27 9.47
N LYS A 95 12.97 -1.39 9.67
CA LYS A 95 13.36 -2.69 9.13
C LYS A 95 12.81 -2.95 7.73
N LEU A 96 11.89 -2.11 7.25
CA LEU A 96 11.31 -2.28 5.92
C LEU A 96 12.38 -2.07 4.85
N ALA A 97 12.77 -3.15 4.21
CA ALA A 97 13.85 -3.19 3.23
C ALA A 97 13.44 -3.77 1.88
N ASN A 98 12.20 -4.26 1.74
CA ASN A 98 11.71 -4.84 0.50
C ASN A 98 10.28 -4.37 0.25
N VAL A 99 10.05 -3.76 -0.90
CA VAL A 99 8.72 -3.34 -1.34
C VAL A 99 8.49 -3.91 -2.74
N THR A 100 7.44 -4.70 -2.90
CA THR A 100 7.08 -5.31 -4.18
C THR A 100 5.78 -4.72 -4.69
N PHE A 101 5.81 -4.10 -5.85
CA PHE A 101 4.62 -3.63 -6.55
C PHE A 101 4.12 -4.70 -7.50
N LYS A 102 2.82 -5.02 -7.44
CA LYS A 102 2.21 -6.02 -8.33
C LYS A 102 1.47 -5.41 -9.51
N GLY A 103 1.10 -4.14 -9.41
CA GLY A 103 0.36 -3.45 -10.48
C GLY A 103 1.26 -2.78 -11.48
N THR A 104 0.69 -2.45 -12.62
CA THR A 104 1.40 -1.77 -13.72
C THR A 104 0.99 -0.32 -13.90
N LYS A 105 0.02 0.13 -13.11
CA LYS A 105 -0.48 1.52 -13.16
C LYS A 105 0.40 2.45 -12.33
N SER A 106 0.31 3.73 -12.63
CA SER A 106 0.97 4.77 -11.85
C SER A 106 0.44 4.77 -10.41
N VAL A 107 1.34 4.95 -9.45
CA VAL A 107 0.99 5.00 -8.03
C VAL A 107 1.39 6.37 -7.47
N LYS A 108 0.42 7.05 -6.88
CA LYS A 108 0.67 8.28 -6.14
C LYS A 108 1.24 7.92 -4.77
N VAL A 109 2.29 8.62 -4.34
CA VAL A 109 2.94 8.34 -3.07
C VAL A 109 2.95 9.62 -2.24
N GLY A 110 2.31 9.58 -1.09
CA GLY A 110 2.16 10.73 -0.20
C GLY A 110 3.49 11.14 0.43
N SER A 111 3.49 12.35 0.97
CA SER A 111 4.66 12.93 1.62
C SER A 111 5.20 12.03 2.73
N LYS A 112 6.52 11.82 2.74
CA LYS A 112 7.22 11.05 3.77
C LYS A 112 6.76 9.60 3.92
N ALA A 113 6.07 9.05 2.91
CA ALA A 113 5.52 7.69 3.01
C ALA A 113 6.58 6.63 3.32
N PHE A 114 7.81 6.81 2.84
CA PHE A 114 8.92 5.87 3.06
C PHE A 114 10.11 6.48 3.81
N LYS A 115 9.92 7.65 4.41
CA LYS A 115 11.00 8.27 5.18
C LYS A 115 11.34 7.42 6.41
N GLY A 116 12.62 7.20 6.65
CA GLY A 116 13.07 6.42 7.82
C GLY A 116 12.92 4.91 7.67
N THR A 117 12.69 4.42 6.46
CA THR A 117 12.76 2.99 6.16
C THR A 117 14.23 2.58 5.97
N SER A 118 14.50 1.29 5.73
CA SER A 118 15.89 0.80 5.63
C SER A 118 16.69 1.50 4.53
N ALA A 119 17.94 1.81 4.83
CA ALA A 119 18.89 2.32 3.82
C ALA A 119 19.23 1.27 2.77
N LYS A 120 19.01 -0.01 3.05
CA LYS A 120 19.25 -1.13 2.13
C LYS A 120 18.00 -1.54 1.38
N MET A 121 17.20 -0.58 0.99
CA MET A 121 15.90 -0.80 0.35
C MET A 121 16.03 -1.44 -1.03
N LYS A 122 15.18 -2.42 -1.29
CA LYS A 122 14.99 -3.04 -2.60
C LYS A 122 13.52 -2.89 -3.00
N VAL A 123 13.29 -2.38 -4.20
CA VAL A 123 11.95 -2.25 -4.77
C VAL A 123 11.83 -3.14 -5.99
N VAL A 124 10.82 -4.01 -6.01
CA VAL A 124 10.52 -4.89 -7.13
C VAL A 124 9.35 -4.30 -7.91
N ILE A 125 9.53 -4.19 -9.22
CA ILE A 125 8.57 -3.59 -10.15
C ILE A 125 8.23 -4.63 -11.23
N PRO A 126 6.95 -4.78 -11.61
CA PRO A 126 6.59 -5.73 -12.68
C PRO A 126 7.29 -5.39 -14.00
N LYS A 127 7.77 -6.41 -14.70
CA LYS A 127 8.37 -6.24 -16.03
C LYS A 127 7.41 -5.55 -17.02
N LYS A 128 6.12 -5.79 -16.85
CA LYS A 128 5.07 -5.22 -17.74
C LYS A 128 4.82 -3.74 -17.54
N MET A 129 5.31 -3.17 -16.43
CA MET A 129 5.15 -1.72 -16.21
C MET A 129 5.94 -0.97 -17.26
N SER A 130 5.31 0.02 -17.91
CA SER A 130 6.00 0.83 -18.92
C SER A 130 7.17 1.60 -18.33
N LYS A 131 8.15 1.91 -19.16
CA LYS A 131 9.31 2.72 -18.75
C LYS A 131 8.87 4.06 -18.15
N LYS A 132 7.91 4.71 -18.79
CA LYS A 132 7.37 5.99 -18.32
C LYS A 132 6.77 5.87 -16.93
N THR A 133 5.91 4.89 -16.71
CA THR A 133 5.28 4.65 -15.40
C THR A 133 6.31 4.28 -14.35
N ARG A 134 7.28 3.44 -14.71
CA ARG A 134 8.36 3.03 -13.82
C ARG A 134 9.19 4.23 -13.37
N ASN A 135 9.53 5.12 -14.29
CA ASN A 135 10.30 6.33 -13.97
C ASN A 135 9.50 7.27 -13.07
N THR A 136 8.21 7.41 -13.30
CA THR A 136 7.31 8.20 -12.45
C THR A 136 7.24 7.61 -11.05
N LEU A 137 7.11 6.29 -10.93
CA LEU A 137 7.09 5.62 -9.62
C LEU A 137 8.38 5.86 -8.85
N LYS A 138 9.54 5.70 -9.49
CA LYS A 138 10.83 5.96 -8.86
C LYS A 138 10.95 7.39 -8.36
N LYS A 139 10.49 8.34 -9.16
CA LYS A 139 10.48 9.76 -8.79
C LYS A 139 9.57 10.01 -7.58
N ASN A 140 8.37 9.40 -7.58
CA ASN A 140 7.42 9.54 -6.48
C ASN A 140 7.99 8.95 -5.19
N LEU A 141 8.64 7.79 -5.26
CA LEU A 141 9.25 7.15 -4.09
C LEU A 141 10.39 8.00 -3.52
N LYS A 142 11.22 8.59 -4.39
CA LYS A 142 12.30 9.47 -3.95
C LYS A 142 11.75 10.69 -3.22
N LYS A 143 10.70 11.32 -3.75
CA LYS A 143 10.03 12.44 -3.10
C LYS A 143 9.43 12.06 -1.75
N ALA A 144 9.02 10.81 -1.61
CA ALA A 144 8.43 10.27 -0.38
C ALA A 144 9.47 9.82 0.64
N GLY A 145 10.75 10.05 0.39
CA GLY A 145 11.83 9.82 1.35
C GLY A 145 12.43 8.44 1.34
N ILE A 146 12.17 7.62 0.31
CA ILE A 146 12.84 6.31 0.19
C ILE A 146 14.35 6.49 0.06
N SER A 147 15.13 5.53 0.54
CA SER A 147 16.59 5.59 0.49
C SER A 147 17.11 5.93 -0.91
N LYS A 148 18.08 6.85 -1.00
CA LYS A 148 18.75 7.17 -2.26
C LYS A 148 19.55 5.99 -2.80
N LYS A 149 19.88 5.02 -1.96
CA LYS A 149 20.59 3.79 -2.31
C LYS A 149 19.66 2.66 -2.74
N THR A 150 18.37 2.94 -2.90
CA THR A 150 17.38 1.93 -3.28
C THR A 150 17.77 1.25 -4.59
N VAL A 151 17.73 -0.09 -4.58
CA VAL A 151 17.94 -0.92 -5.76
C VAL A 151 16.58 -1.30 -6.32
N TYR A 152 16.39 -1.06 -7.62
CA TYR A 152 15.13 -1.39 -8.30
C TYR A 152 15.34 -2.63 -9.17
N LYS A 153 14.45 -3.62 -9.03
CA LYS A 153 14.47 -4.85 -9.82
C LYS A 153 13.15 -5.01 -10.58
N LYS A 154 13.25 -5.51 -11.80
CA LYS A 154 12.09 -5.86 -12.64
C LYS A 154 11.88 -7.38 -12.56
N LYS A 155 10.71 -7.78 -12.17
CA LYS A 155 10.36 -9.21 -12.10
C LYS A 155 8.97 -9.49 -12.68
#